data_8c52214ae501f31f86af826435db55ee
#
_entry.id   8c52214ae501f31f86af826435db55ee
#
_cell.length_a   1.000
_cell.length_b   1.000
_cell.length_c   1.000
_cell.angle_alpha   90.00
_cell.angle_beta   90.00
_cell.angle_gamma   90.00
#
_symmetry.space_group_name_H-M   'P 1'
#
loop_
_entity.id
_entity.type
_entity.pdbx_description
1 polymer ?
#
loop_
_entity_poly.entity_id
_entity_poly.type
_entity_poly.pdbx_seq_one_letter_code
_entity_poly.pdbx_strand_id
1 'polypeptide(L)'
;VFIVILGTVAFYGLLAAPLARKLGLSHKNPDGILFAGCEPWTQVVAKALHDEGHMVTLLDTRYEKVAAARLEGLKAVRANILSEYAEEELDLGGLGHLVSVTPNDEVNSLASREFQHRFGKANVWQITPADSTDHHTRTVASHMRGRYCFLGGPQFRDIESFVRRGATMKITLLTDVFTLEDFRMTHERVMILFQHDEEKGLRPVVSDVETIEGPTKIYSLVMEKEGA
;
A
#
# COMPACT_ATOMS: atom_id res chain seq x y z
N VAL A 1 43.28 -26.47 3.18
CA VAL A 1 42.77 -25.09 3.21
C VAL A 1 41.62 -24.93 2.24
N PHE A 2 41.80 -25.26 0.94
CA PHE A 2 40.75 -25.08 -0.10
C PHE A 2 39.43 -25.82 0.21
N ILE A 3 39.49 -27.06 0.64
CA ILE A 3 38.32 -27.88 1.01
C ILE A 3 37.57 -27.28 2.20
N VAL A 4 38.26 -26.69 3.17
CA VAL A 4 37.65 -26.04 4.33
C VAL A 4 36.91 -24.79 3.90
N ILE A 5 37.51 -23.98 3.03
CA ILE A 5 36.88 -22.77 2.49
C ILE A 5 35.63 -23.14 1.69
N LEU A 6 35.73 -24.13 0.80
CA LEU A 6 34.59 -24.58 -0.01
C LEU A 6 33.47 -25.14 0.88
N GLY A 7 33.82 -25.94 1.90
CA GLY A 7 32.86 -26.49 2.85
C GLY A 7 32.14 -25.43 3.68
N THR A 8 32.88 -24.44 4.19
CA THR A 8 32.28 -23.35 4.96
C THR A 8 31.37 -22.47 4.11
N VAL A 9 31.77 -22.12 2.90
CA VAL A 9 30.93 -21.32 1.97
C VAL A 9 29.66 -22.06 1.60
N ALA A 10 29.78 -23.37 1.28
CA ALA A 10 28.61 -24.19 0.97
C ALA A 10 27.66 -24.34 2.19
N PHE A 11 28.22 -24.58 3.38
CA PHE A 11 27.44 -24.71 4.60
C PHE A 11 26.66 -23.43 4.94
N TYR A 12 27.34 -22.27 4.96
CA TYR A 12 26.67 -21.00 5.22
C TYR A 12 25.69 -20.62 4.11
N GLY A 13 26.03 -20.83 2.85
CA GLY A 13 25.16 -20.52 1.72
C GLY A 13 23.87 -21.35 1.71
N LEU A 14 23.96 -22.65 2.03
CA LEU A 14 22.78 -23.53 2.06
C LEU A 14 21.91 -23.34 3.30
N LEU A 15 22.50 -22.98 4.45
CA LEU A 15 21.77 -22.86 5.72
C LEU A 15 21.27 -21.45 6.02
N ALA A 16 21.86 -20.41 5.44
CA ALA A 16 21.49 -19.03 5.72
C ALA A 16 20.01 -18.75 5.40
N ALA A 17 19.53 -19.16 4.24
CA ALA A 17 18.15 -18.92 3.81
C ALA A 17 17.10 -19.68 4.67
N PRO A 18 17.23 -21.00 4.94
CA PRO A 18 16.27 -21.68 5.83
C PRO A 18 16.34 -21.20 7.28
N LEU A 19 17.53 -20.82 7.76
CA LEU A 19 17.70 -20.28 9.10
C LEU A 19 17.07 -18.89 9.24
N ALA A 20 17.31 -18.00 8.29
CA ALA A 20 16.69 -16.68 8.26
C ALA A 20 15.16 -16.76 8.25
N ARG A 21 14.58 -17.70 7.48
CA ARG A 21 13.13 -17.97 7.48
C ARG A 21 12.63 -18.46 8.84
N LYS A 22 13.34 -19.42 9.46
CA LYS A 22 12.96 -19.97 10.77
C LYS A 22 13.05 -18.93 11.90
N LEU A 23 13.96 -17.97 11.78
CA LEU A 23 14.12 -16.86 12.72
C LEU A 23 13.18 -15.66 12.43
N GLY A 24 12.32 -15.77 11.41
CA GLY A 24 11.43 -14.64 11.04
C GLY A 24 12.15 -13.45 10.40
N LEU A 25 13.41 -13.61 10.02
CA LEU A 25 14.24 -12.57 9.42
C LEU A 25 14.03 -12.42 7.90
N SER A 26 13.30 -13.35 7.31
CA SER A 26 13.02 -13.36 5.87
C SER A 26 11.56 -13.70 5.63
N HIS A 27 10.80 -12.73 5.15
CA HIS A 27 9.46 -12.95 4.63
C HIS A 27 9.57 -13.45 3.18
N LYS A 28 8.90 -14.53 2.87
CA LYS A 28 9.00 -15.19 1.55
C LYS A 28 8.45 -14.29 0.42
N ASN A 29 7.41 -13.53 0.73
CA ASN A 29 6.82 -12.49 -0.10
C ASN A 29 6.36 -11.37 0.85
N PRO A 30 7.15 -10.32 1.07
CA PRO A 30 6.70 -9.21 1.89
C PRO A 30 5.53 -8.51 1.18
N ASP A 31 4.38 -8.45 1.85
CA ASP A 31 3.16 -7.84 1.34
C ASP A 31 2.67 -6.68 2.22
N GLY A 32 3.46 -6.33 3.23
CA GLY A 32 3.17 -5.17 4.07
C GLY A 32 3.22 -3.85 3.31
N ILE A 33 2.52 -2.85 3.80
CA ILE A 33 2.34 -1.54 3.16
C ILE A 33 3.06 -0.44 3.93
N LEU A 34 3.94 0.31 3.24
CA LEU A 34 4.42 1.60 3.70
C LEU A 34 3.56 2.70 3.07
N PHE A 35 2.82 3.45 3.87
CA PHE A 35 2.14 4.65 3.43
C PHE A 35 3.03 5.88 3.60
N ALA A 36 3.32 6.58 2.52
CA ALA A 36 3.82 7.95 2.57
C ALA A 36 2.62 8.89 2.63
N GLY A 37 2.34 9.39 3.83
CA GLY A 37 1.16 10.18 4.19
C GLY A 37 0.34 9.52 5.30
N CYS A 38 -0.08 10.32 6.28
CA CYS A 38 -0.82 9.87 7.46
C CYS A 38 -2.08 10.72 7.66
N GLU A 39 -2.83 10.93 6.57
CA GLU A 39 -4.09 11.66 6.62
C GLU A 39 -5.18 10.86 7.36
N PRO A 40 -6.23 11.49 7.88
CA PRO A 40 -7.28 10.76 8.59
C PRO A 40 -7.86 9.58 7.80
N TRP A 41 -8.10 9.75 6.51
CA TRP A 41 -8.58 8.67 5.67
C TRP A 41 -7.53 7.53 5.49
N THR A 42 -6.24 7.88 5.43
CA THR A 42 -5.17 6.88 5.37
C THR A 42 -5.10 6.07 6.66
N GLN A 43 -5.34 6.71 7.82
CA GLN A 43 -5.40 6.02 9.12
C GLN A 43 -6.56 5.03 9.17
N VAL A 44 -7.74 5.40 8.66
CA VAL A 44 -8.90 4.48 8.57
C VAL A 44 -8.57 3.24 7.73
N VAL A 45 -7.95 3.44 6.57
CA VAL A 45 -7.53 2.34 5.69
C VAL A 45 -6.45 1.49 6.35
N ALA A 46 -5.41 2.12 6.91
CA ALA A 46 -4.31 1.44 7.59
C ALA A 46 -4.81 0.61 8.78
N LYS A 47 -5.78 1.14 9.53
CA LYS A 47 -6.40 0.44 10.66
C LYS A 47 -7.13 -0.82 10.21
N ALA A 48 -7.92 -0.73 9.16
CA ALA A 48 -8.62 -1.90 8.61
C ALA A 48 -7.67 -2.99 8.11
N LEU A 49 -6.56 -2.60 7.44
CA LEU A 49 -5.53 -3.55 7.02
C LEU A 49 -4.79 -4.18 8.21
N HIS A 50 -4.46 -3.36 9.23
CA HIS A 50 -3.78 -3.82 10.45
C HIS A 50 -4.64 -4.81 11.24
N ASP A 51 -5.93 -4.54 11.38
CA ASP A 51 -6.88 -5.39 12.12
C ASP A 51 -7.10 -6.76 11.41
N GLU A 52 -6.89 -6.83 10.11
CA GLU A 52 -6.84 -8.08 9.32
C GLU A 52 -5.46 -8.79 9.38
N GLY A 53 -4.52 -8.26 10.16
CA GLY A 53 -3.22 -8.88 10.40
C GLY A 53 -2.12 -8.49 9.41
N HIS A 54 -2.38 -7.52 8.51
CA HIS A 54 -1.36 -7.04 7.58
C HIS A 54 -0.39 -6.07 8.25
N MET A 55 0.87 -6.14 7.85
CA MET A 55 1.88 -5.21 8.33
C MET A 55 1.70 -3.86 7.63
N VAL A 56 1.49 -2.81 8.42
CA VAL A 56 1.29 -1.45 7.90
C VAL A 56 2.17 -0.48 8.69
N THR A 57 2.86 0.40 7.97
CA THR A 57 3.62 1.52 8.55
C THR A 57 3.20 2.82 7.87
N LEU A 58 2.87 3.82 8.68
CA LEU A 58 2.54 5.17 8.22
C LEU A 58 3.73 6.09 8.42
N LEU A 59 3.97 7.01 7.49
CA LEU A 59 5.04 8.00 7.58
C LEU A 59 4.53 9.39 7.18
N ASP A 60 4.72 10.36 8.08
CA ASP A 60 4.35 11.77 7.85
C ASP A 60 5.30 12.69 8.63
N THR A 61 5.45 13.91 8.16
CA THR A 61 6.25 14.93 8.84
C THR A 61 5.52 15.59 10.01
N ARG A 62 4.18 15.53 10.02
CA ARG A 62 3.32 16.21 11.00
C ARG A 62 3.14 15.36 12.25
N TYR A 63 3.58 15.92 13.38
CA TYR A 63 3.52 15.26 14.70
C TYR A 63 2.09 14.84 15.07
N GLU A 64 1.11 15.71 14.89
CA GLU A 64 -0.29 15.49 15.31
C GLU A 64 -0.89 14.26 14.62
N LYS A 65 -0.61 14.07 13.31
CA LYS A 65 -1.11 12.93 12.54
C LYS A 65 -0.45 11.63 12.96
N VAL A 66 0.87 11.66 13.15
CA VAL A 66 1.61 10.50 13.62
C VAL A 66 1.19 10.12 15.05
N ALA A 67 0.98 11.08 15.92
CA ALA A 67 0.49 10.85 17.27
C ALA A 67 -0.91 10.23 17.27
N ALA A 68 -1.84 10.76 16.45
CA ALA A 68 -3.18 10.21 16.29
C ALA A 68 -3.15 8.75 15.81
N ALA A 69 -2.36 8.45 14.79
CA ALA A 69 -2.21 7.09 14.29
C ALA A 69 -1.66 6.11 15.35
N ARG A 70 -0.70 6.56 16.16
CA ARG A 70 -0.15 5.76 17.27
C ARG A 70 -1.17 5.49 18.37
N LEU A 71 -2.05 6.43 18.66
CA LEU A 71 -3.15 6.23 19.62
C LEU A 71 -4.14 5.17 19.14
N GLU A 72 -4.32 5.02 17.83
CA GLU A 72 -5.10 3.93 17.23
C GLU A 72 -4.36 2.59 17.13
N GLY A 73 -3.14 2.50 17.69
CA GLY A 73 -2.33 1.28 17.70
C GLY A 73 -1.53 1.04 16.41
N LEU A 74 -1.46 2.01 15.49
CA LEU A 74 -0.74 1.87 14.23
C LEU A 74 0.76 2.17 14.39
N LYS A 75 1.61 1.44 13.65
CA LYS A 75 3.03 1.79 13.51
C LYS A 75 3.12 3.05 12.64
N ALA A 76 3.46 4.17 13.27
CA ALA A 76 3.60 5.45 12.57
C ALA A 76 4.92 6.12 12.93
N VAL A 77 5.63 6.64 11.93
CA VAL A 77 6.96 7.24 12.06
C VAL A 77 6.90 8.70 11.61
N ARG A 78 7.45 9.59 12.44
CA ARG A 78 7.58 10.99 12.06
C ARG A 78 8.87 11.19 11.29
N ALA A 79 8.77 11.23 9.97
CA ALA A 79 9.90 11.52 9.08
C ALA A 79 9.40 12.09 7.74
N ASN A 80 10.32 12.71 7.01
CA ASN A 80 10.08 13.04 5.60
C ASN A 80 10.43 11.79 4.78
N ILE A 81 9.51 11.34 3.90
CA ILE A 81 9.73 10.18 3.03
C ILE A 81 10.95 10.36 2.11
N LEU A 82 11.34 11.60 1.82
CA LEU A 82 12.50 11.96 0.99
C LEU A 82 13.77 12.20 1.80
N SER A 83 13.80 11.86 3.09
CA SER A 83 14.98 12.01 3.93
C SER A 83 15.88 10.77 3.87
N GLU A 84 17.18 10.97 4.07
CA GLU A 84 18.17 9.91 4.23
C GLU A 84 17.76 8.90 5.33
N TYR A 85 17.17 9.38 6.43
CA TYR A 85 16.60 8.53 7.47
C TYR A 85 15.54 7.56 6.94
N ALA A 86 14.61 8.04 6.11
CA ALA A 86 13.56 7.19 5.56
C ALA A 86 14.09 6.17 4.55
N GLU A 87 15.15 6.53 3.84
CA GLU A 87 15.81 5.68 2.86
C GLU A 87 16.70 4.61 3.50
N GLU A 88 17.51 4.98 4.49
CA GLU A 88 18.59 4.13 5.01
C GLU A 88 18.27 3.50 6.38
N GLU A 89 17.57 4.23 7.26
CA GLU A 89 17.40 3.81 8.66
C GLU A 89 16.00 3.28 8.99
N LEU A 90 14.98 3.58 8.15
CA LEU A 90 13.63 3.11 8.40
C LEU A 90 13.59 1.59 8.31
N ASP A 91 13.07 0.94 9.36
CA ASP A 91 12.80 -0.49 9.36
C ASP A 91 11.69 -0.84 8.35
N LEU A 92 12.11 -1.36 7.21
CA LEU A 92 11.25 -1.81 6.11
C LEU A 92 10.99 -3.32 6.14
N GLY A 93 11.42 -4.02 7.20
CA GLY A 93 11.22 -5.46 7.35
C GLY A 93 9.75 -5.86 7.21
N GLY A 94 9.45 -6.80 6.32
CA GLY A 94 8.09 -7.28 6.04
C GLY A 94 7.21 -6.36 5.18
N LEU A 95 7.69 -5.13 4.86
CA LEU A 95 7.00 -4.24 3.94
C LEU A 95 7.39 -4.58 2.49
N GLY A 96 6.42 -4.79 1.63
CA GLY A 96 6.59 -5.13 0.22
C GLY A 96 6.17 -4.03 -0.74
N HIS A 97 5.39 -3.07 -0.28
CA HIS A 97 4.83 -2.02 -1.12
C HIS A 97 4.99 -0.63 -0.51
N LEU A 98 5.31 0.36 -1.36
CA LEU A 98 5.13 1.77 -1.05
C LEU A 98 3.85 2.28 -1.68
N VAL A 99 3.04 3.01 -0.92
CA VAL A 99 1.82 3.70 -1.39
C VAL A 99 1.91 5.17 -1.00
N SER A 100 2.25 6.03 -1.96
CA SER A 100 2.41 7.47 -1.77
C SER A 100 1.08 8.18 -1.94
N VAL A 101 0.54 8.72 -0.84
CA VAL A 101 -0.81 9.28 -0.73
C VAL A 101 -0.82 10.63 -0.02
N THR A 102 0.24 11.40 -0.18
CA THR A 102 0.26 12.78 0.34
C THR A 102 -0.59 13.72 -0.53
N PRO A 103 -1.02 14.87 -0.02
CA PRO A 103 -1.70 15.88 -0.84
C PRO A 103 -0.78 16.59 -1.86
N ASN A 104 0.50 16.25 -1.89
CA ASN A 104 1.50 16.84 -2.78
C ASN A 104 1.95 15.82 -3.82
N ASP A 105 1.60 16.05 -5.07
CA ASP A 105 1.86 15.14 -6.21
C ASP A 105 3.35 15.03 -6.55
N GLU A 106 4.14 16.11 -6.35
CA GLU A 106 5.59 16.08 -6.55
C GLU A 106 6.26 15.18 -5.51
N VAL A 107 5.85 15.28 -4.23
CA VAL A 107 6.36 14.41 -3.16
C VAL A 107 6.02 12.96 -3.45
N ASN A 108 4.78 12.67 -3.89
CA ASN A 108 4.37 11.31 -4.25
C ASN A 108 5.22 10.73 -5.39
N SER A 109 5.50 11.53 -6.41
CA SER A 109 6.32 11.10 -7.55
C SER A 109 7.79 10.92 -7.18
N LEU A 110 8.36 11.83 -6.38
CA LEU A 110 9.74 11.72 -5.91
C LEU A 110 9.93 10.52 -4.99
N ALA A 111 9.04 10.32 -4.00
CA ALA A 111 9.06 9.16 -3.13
C ALA A 111 8.95 7.85 -3.92
N SER A 112 8.05 7.82 -4.91
CA SER A 112 7.89 6.67 -5.80
C SER A 112 9.18 6.36 -6.56
N ARG A 113 9.88 7.37 -7.05
CA ARG A 113 11.16 7.20 -7.76
C ARG A 113 12.25 6.70 -6.83
N GLU A 114 12.38 7.30 -5.64
CA GLU A 114 13.43 7.00 -4.67
C GLU A 114 13.33 5.55 -4.19
N PHE A 115 12.13 5.11 -3.86
CA PHE A 115 11.93 3.77 -3.30
C PHE A 115 11.82 2.64 -4.34
N GLN A 116 11.95 2.93 -5.65
CA GLN A 116 11.96 1.86 -6.68
C GLN A 116 13.11 0.87 -6.50
N HIS A 117 14.26 1.29 -5.98
CA HIS A 117 15.39 0.40 -5.74
C HIS A 117 15.16 -0.55 -4.55
N ARG A 118 14.30 -0.16 -3.58
CA ARG A 118 13.97 -0.95 -2.39
C ARG A 118 12.84 -1.94 -2.66
N PHE A 119 11.74 -1.47 -3.25
CA PHE A 119 10.52 -2.27 -3.46
C PHE A 119 10.38 -2.84 -4.87
N GLY A 120 11.17 -2.35 -5.81
CA GLY A 120 10.98 -2.61 -7.24
C GLY A 120 9.85 -1.77 -7.85
N LYS A 121 9.96 -1.47 -9.14
CA LYS A 121 9.01 -0.60 -9.86
C LYS A 121 7.55 -1.10 -9.81
N ALA A 122 7.35 -2.41 -9.76
CA ALA A 122 6.02 -3.01 -9.73
C ALA A 122 5.27 -2.78 -8.40
N ASN A 123 6.00 -2.53 -7.32
CA ASN A 123 5.48 -2.44 -5.95
C ASN A 123 5.48 -1.01 -5.40
N VAL A 124 5.74 -0.03 -6.25
CA VAL A 124 5.72 1.38 -5.88
C VAL A 124 4.52 2.05 -6.51
N TRP A 125 3.66 2.59 -5.65
CA TRP A 125 2.34 3.10 -6.00
C TRP A 125 2.19 4.54 -5.57
N GLN A 126 1.38 5.28 -6.31
CA GLN A 126 0.98 6.63 -5.93
C GLN A 126 -0.48 6.89 -6.31
N ILE A 127 -1.10 7.78 -5.58
CA ILE A 127 -2.44 8.28 -5.90
C ILE A 127 -2.41 9.06 -7.22
N THR A 128 -3.55 9.10 -7.92
CA THR A 128 -3.68 9.85 -9.17
C THR A 128 -3.50 11.35 -8.89
N PRO A 129 -2.61 12.05 -9.61
CA PRO A 129 -2.41 13.49 -9.44
C PRO A 129 -3.66 14.30 -9.73
N ALA A 130 -3.79 15.44 -9.05
CA ALA A 130 -4.96 16.33 -9.16
C ALA A 130 -5.18 16.90 -10.57
N ASP A 131 -4.10 17.13 -11.34
CA ASP A 131 -4.12 17.77 -12.65
C ASP A 131 -3.77 16.80 -13.80
N SER A 132 -4.24 15.56 -13.72
CA SER A 132 -3.95 14.52 -14.71
C SER A 132 -4.53 14.80 -16.12
N THR A 133 -5.39 15.81 -16.25
CA THR A 133 -6.05 16.18 -17.52
C THR A 133 -5.20 17.05 -18.45
N ASP A 134 -4.18 17.74 -17.91
CA ASP A 134 -3.25 18.54 -18.74
C ASP A 134 -1.91 17.83 -18.91
N HIS A 135 -1.88 16.95 -19.92
CA HIS A 135 -0.74 16.07 -20.21
C HIS A 135 0.57 16.81 -20.59
N HIS A 136 0.52 18.08 -20.97
CA HIS A 136 1.68 18.78 -21.51
C HIS A 136 2.49 19.56 -20.48
N THR A 137 1.89 20.02 -19.39
CA THR A 137 2.53 20.98 -18.50
C THR A 137 2.84 20.45 -17.10
N ARG A 138 2.18 19.38 -16.62
CA ARG A 138 2.28 18.96 -15.21
C ARG A 138 2.44 17.47 -14.96
N THR A 139 2.33 16.63 -15.98
CA THR A 139 2.42 15.18 -15.78
C THR A 139 3.87 14.72 -15.73
N VAL A 140 4.28 14.17 -14.59
CA VAL A 140 5.59 13.50 -14.45
C VAL A 140 5.65 12.31 -15.40
N ALA A 141 6.76 12.17 -16.15
CA ALA A 141 6.94 11.07 -17.09
C ALA A 141 6.75 9.71 -16.41
N SER A 142 6.16 8.76 -17.12
CA SER A 142 5.76 7.44 -16.56
C SER A 142 6.91 6.62 -15.96
N HIS A 143 8.16 6.86 -16.39
CA HIS A 143 9.34 6.21 -15.84
C HIS A 143 9.85 6.87 -14.55
N MET A 144 9.32 8.05 -14.19
CA MET A 144 9.71 8.84 -13.03
C MET A 144 8.63 8.82 -11.92
N ARG A 145 7.57 8.06 -12.09
CA ARG A 145 6.46 7.99 -11.13
C ARG A 145 6.11 6.56 -10.76
N GLY A 146 5.40 6.38 -9.64
CA GLY A 146 4.78 5.12 -9.26
C GLY A 146 3.63 4.73 -10.18
N ARG A 147 3.15 3.51 -10.02
CA ARG A 147 1.89 3.08 -10.63
C ARG A 147 0.73 3.79 -9.94
N TYR A 148 -0.26 4.20 -10.71
CA TYR A 148 -1.47 4.75 -10.10
C TYR A 148 -2.25 3.64 -9.41
N CYS A 149 -2.62 3.88 -8.16
CA CYS A 149 -3.35 2.94 -7.33
C CYS A 149 -4.82 3.33 -7.20
N PHE A 150 -5.58 2.37 -6.70
CA PHE A 150 -7.01 2.42 -6.42
C PHE A 150 -7.88 2.45 -7.67
N LEU A 151 -8.88 1.60 -7.67
CA LEU A 151 -9.76 1.39 -8.81
C LEU A 151 -10.48 2.69 -9.19
N GLY A 152 -10.45 3.01 -10.48
CA GLY A 152 -11.02 4.25 -11.02
C GLY A 152 -10.11 5.47 -10.91
N GLY A 153 -8.87 5.31 -10.38
CA GLY A 153 -7.86 6.37 -10.32
C GLY A 153 -8.28 7.59 -9.52
N PRO A 154 -8.78 7.43 -8.28
CA PRO A 154 -9.23 8.58 -7.49
C PRO A 154 -8.06 9.50 -7.16
N GLN A 155 -8.34 10.80 -7.10
CA GLN A 155 -7.42 11.80 -6.61
C GLN A 155 -7.48 11.88 -5.08
N PHE A 156 -6.48 12.51 -4.47
CA PHE A 156 -6.46 12.73 -3.02
C PHE A 156 -7.77 13.32 -2.46
N ARG A 157 -8.28 14.37 -3.13
CA ARG A 157 -9.51 15.06 -2.72
C ARG A 157 -10.76 14.19 -2.84
N ASP A 158 -10.77 13.26 -3.78
CA ASP A 158 -11.92 12.36 -3.96
C ASP A 158 -12.07 11.44 -2.76
N ILE A 159 -10.96 10.82 -2.32
CA ILE A 159 -10.96 9.92 -1.16
C ILE A 159 -11.26 10.70 0.11
N GLU A 160 -10.59 11.84 0.32
CA GLU A 160 -10.82 12.71 1.48
C GLU A 160 -12.29 13.14 1.57
N SER A 161 -12.88 13.59 0.45
CA SER A 161 -14.29 13.97 0.38
C SER A 161 -15.21 12.78 0.62
N PHE A 162 -14.86 11.61 0.12
CA PHE A 162 -15.67 10.40 0.28
C PHE A 162 -15.75 9.98 1.75
N VAL A 163 -14.61 9.90 2.44
CA VAL A 163 -14.57 9.59 3.88
C VAL A 163 -15.24 10.68 4.71
N ARG A 164 -15.05 11.96 4.38
CA ARG A 164 -15.71 13.07 5.09
C ARG A 164 -17.24 13.03 4.99
N ARG A 165 -17.77 12.44 3.93
CA ARG A 165 -19.21 12.21 3.74
C ARG A 165 -19.74 10.95 4.42
N GLY A 166 -18.91 10.27 5.20
CA GLY A 166 -19.31 9.10 5.99
C GLY A 166 -19.04 7.75 5.35
N ALA A 167 -18.22 7.69 4.28
CA ALA A 167 -17.81 6.40 3.75
C ALA A 167 -17.04 5.61 4.81
N THR A 168 -17.34 4.31 4.90
CA THR A 168 -16.74 3.38 5.87
C THR A 168 -15.94 2.31 5.15
N MET A 169 -14.96 1.72 5.86
CA MET A 169 -14.21 0.59 5.34
C MET A 169 -15.06 -0.68 5.37
N LYS A 170 -15.06 -1.39 4.24
CA LYS A 170 -15.68 -2.71 4.10
C LYS A 170 -14.70 -3.70 3.49
N ILE A 171 -14.62 -4.86 4.11
CA ILE A 171 -13.78 -5.98 3.69
C ILE A 171 -14.71 -7.07 3.18
N THR A 172 -14.53 -7.51 1.96
CA THR A 172 -15.43 -8.47 1.31
C THR A 172 -14.62 -9.52 0.56
N LEU A 173 -14.99 -10.77 0.72
CA LEU A 173 -14.47 -11.88 -0.09
C LEU A 173 -15.32 -11.99 -1.36
N LEU A 174 -14.72 -11.70 -2.50
CA LEU A 174 -15.31 -11.99 -3.80
C LEU A 174 -15.13 -13.49 -4.11
N THR A 175 -16.14 -14.08 -4.72
CA THR A 175 -16.15 -15.48 -5.12
C THR A 175 -16.84 -15.61 -6.48
N ASP A 176 -16.89 -16.81 -7.04
CA ASP A 176 -17.63 -17.07 -8.27
C ASP A 176 -19.16 -16.87 -8.13
N VAL A 177 -19.65 -16.90 -6.87
CA VAL A 177 -21.08 -16.73 -6.54
C VAL A 177 -21.42 -15.28 -6.16
N PHE A 178 -20.46 -14.54 -5.60
CA PHE A 178 -20.60 -13.14 -5.21
C PHE A 178 -19.48 -12.33 -5.86
N THR A 179 -19.81 -11.74 -6.97
CA THR A 179 -18.87 -11.06 -7.86
C THR A 179 -18.65 -9.59 -7.47
N LEU A 180 -17.71 -8.94 -8.14
CA LEU A 180 -17.48 -7.50 -8.00
C LEU A 180 -18.71 -6.69 -8.41
N GLU A 181 -19.46 -7.16 -9.40
CA GLU A 181 -20.69 -6.50 -9.87
C GLU A 181 -21.79 -6.59 -8.82
N ASP A 182 -21.99 -7.76 -8.21
CA ASP A 182 -22.92 -7.95 -7.10
C ASP A 182 -22.58 -7.04 -5.92
N PHE A 183 -21.30 -6.96 -5.59
CA PHE A 183 -20.82 -6.06 -4.53
C PHE A 183 -21.12 -4.58 -4.83
N ARG A 184 -20.91 -4.13 -6.07
CA ARG A 184 -21.24 -2.77 -6.50
C ARG A 184 -22.73 -2.48 -6.45
N MET A 185 -23.59 -3.47 -6.77
CA MET A 185 -25.03 -3.30 -6.71
C MET A 185 -25.57 -3.14 -5.29
N THR A 186 -24.89 -3.67 -4.28
CA THR A 186 -25.34 -3.60 -2.88
C THR A 186 -25.05 -2.26 -2.20
N HIS A 187 -24.19 -1.43 -2.75
CA HIS A 187 -23.79 -0.14 -2.17
C HIS A 187 -24.14 1.03 -3.11
N GLU A 188 -24.33 2.22 -2.57
CA GLU A 188 -24.58 3.42 -3.37
C GLU A 188 -23.33 3.81 -4.16
N ARG A 189 -22.19 3.83 -3.48
CA ARG A 189 -20.88 4.15 -4.07
C ARG A 189 -19.79 3.28 -3.45
N VAL A 190 -18.86 2.83 -4.29
CA VAL A 190 -17.76 1.95 -3.91
C VAL A 190 -16.44 2.51 -4.46
N MET A 191 -15.41 2.48 -3.63
CA MET A 191 -14.02 2.78 -4.02
C MET A 191 -13.13 1.65 -3.52
N ILE A 192 -12.63 0.81 -4.44
CA ILE A 192 -11.81 -0.35 -4.09
C ILE A 192 -10.36 0.09 -4.04
N LEU A 193 -9.72 -0.14 -2.90
CA LEU A 193 -8.37 0.35 -2.61
C LEU A 193 -7.34 -0.78 -2.70
N PHE A 194 -7.60 -1.90 -2.04
CA PHE A 194 -6.67 -3.03 -1.97
C PHE A 194 -7.36 -4.34 -2.29
N GLN A 195 -6.57 -5.30 -2.70
CA GLN A 195 -6.97 -6.69 -2.89
C GLN A 195 -5.93 -7.61 -2.26
N HIS A 196 -6.40 -8.75 -1.78
CA HIS A 196 -5.57 -9.80 -1.23
C HIS A 196 -6.01 -11.15 -1.79
N ASP A 197 -5.08 -11.90 -2.36
CA ASP A 197 -5.25 -13.29 -2.75
C ASP A 197 -4.09 -14.13 -2.21
N GLU A 198 -4.26 -15.45 -2.17
CA GLU A 198 -3.28 -16.38 -1.59
C GLU A 198 -1.96 -16.43 -2.39
N GLU A 199 -2.00 -16.12 -3.68
CA GLU A 199 -0.83 -16.21 -4.56
C GLU A 199 0.07 -14.98 -4.45
N LYS A 200 -0.54 -13.79 -4.49
CA LYS A 200 0.17 -12.50 -4.62
C LYS A 200 0.16 -11.67 -3.35
N GLY A 201 -0.58 -12.10 -2.32
CA GLY A 201 -0.72 -11.37 -1.05
C GLY A 201 -1.50 -10.06 -1.20
N LEU A 202 -1.33 -9.17 -0.20
CA LEU A 202 -1.97 -7.86 -0.18
C LEU A 202 -1.27 -6.89 -1.14
N ARG A 203 -2.04 -6.20 -1.96
CA ARG A 203 -1.54 -5.17 -2.87
C ARG A 203 -2.61 -4.12 -3.19
N PRO A 204 -2.22 -2.88 -3.54
CA PRO A 204 -3.15 -1.91 -4.09
C PRO A 204 -3.77 -2.39 -5.40
N VAL A 205 -5.02 -2.04 -5.65
CA VAL A 205 -5.66 -2.28 -6.96
C VAL A 205 -5.13 -1.27 -7.96
N VAL A 206 -4.85 -1.71 -9.19
CA VAL A 206 -4.42 -0.83 -10.28
C VAL A 206 -5.60 0.05 -10.71
N SER A 207 -5.34 1.31 -11.02
CA SER A 207 -6.39 2.30 -11.30
C SER A 207 -7.27 1.97 -12.51
N ASP A 208 -6.70 1.29 -13.49
CA ASP A 208 -7.33 0.96 -14.78
C ASP A 208 -7.79 -0.51 -14.90
N VAL A 209 -7.74 -1.28 -13.81
CA VAL A 209 -8.26 -2.65 -13.78
C VAL A 209 -9.78 -2.63 -13.59
N GLU A 210 -10.52 -3.13 -14.55
CA GLU A 210 -11.99 -3.21 -14.49
C GLU A 210 -12.51 -4.48 -13.81
N THR A 211 -11.73 -5.58 -13.88
CA THR A 211 -12.15 -6.88 -13.36
C THR A 211 -11.19 -7.37 -12.28
N ILE A 212 -11.77 -7.74 -11.13
CA ILE A 212 -11.08 -8.47 -10.07
C ILE A 212 -11.67 -9.88 -10.07
N GLU A 213 -10.86 -10.86 -10.39
CA GLU A 213 -11.26 -12.26 -10.43
C GLU A 213 -11.17 -12.87 -9.03
N GLY A 214 -12.12 -13.75 -8.69
CA GLY A 214 -12.19 -14.41 -7.40
C GLY A 214 -11.45 -15.77 -7.36
N PRO A 215 -11.26 -16.35 -6.19
CA PRO A 215 -11.57 -15.82 -4.87
C PRO A 215 -10.55 -14.76 -4.41
N THR A 216 -11.00 -13.57 -4.16
CA THR A 216 -10.15 -12.42 -3.79
C THR A 216 -10.81 -11.59 -2.69
N LYS A 217 -10.08 -11.31 -1.61
CA LYS A 217 -10.54 -10.38 -0.57
C LYS A 217 -10.28 -8.96 -1.03
N ILE A 218 -11.29 -8.11 -1.03
CA ILE A 218 -11.18 -6.69 -1.36
C ILE A 218 -11.36 -5.81 -0.14
N TYR A 219 -10.62 -4.70 -0.11
CA TYR A 219 -10.69 -3.65 0.90
C TYR A 219 -11.18 -2.39 0.22
N SER A 220 -12.36 -1.92 0.60
CA SER A 220 -13.04 -0.83 -0.08
C SER A 220 -13.62 0.19 0.88
N LEU A 221 -13.68 1.43 0.45
CA LEU A 221 -14.52 2.44 1.05
C LEU A 221 -15.88 2.37 0.38
N VAL A 222 -16.94 2.35 1.18
CA VAL A 222 -18.32 2.26 0.70
C VAL A 222 -19.22 3.30 1.34
N MET A 223 -20.21 3.75 0.60
CA MET A 223 -21.37 4.44 1.15
C MET A 223 -22.56 3.49 1.09
N GLU A 224 -23.20 3.29 2.23
CA GLU A 224 -24.43 2.49 2.33
C GLU A 224 -25.55 3.20 1.59
N LYS A 225 -26.46 2.44 0.99
CA LYS A 225 -27.71 3.01 0.44
C LYS A 225 -28.59 3.52 1.59
N GLU A 226 -29.11 4.73 1.46
CA GLU A 226 -30.09 5.22 2.42
C GLU A 226 -31.32 4.30 2.38
N GLY A 227 -31.57 3.60 3.49
CA GLY A 227 -32.77 2.79 3.68
C GLY A 227 -32.65 1.27 3.50
N ALA A 228 -31.45 0.69 3.67
CA ALA A 228 -31.24 -0.75 3.78
C ALA A 228 -31.25 -1.22 5.23
#